data_58ab159a1d4fac0f83f5f91079d063e3
#
_entry.id   58ab159a1d4fac0f83f5f91079d063e3
#
_cell.length_a   1.000
_cell.length_b   1.000
_cell.length_c   1.000
_cell.angle_alpha   90.00
_cell.angle_beta   90.00
_cell.angle_gamma   90.00
#
_symmetry.space_group_name_H-M   'P 1'
#
loop_
_entity.id
_entity.type
_entity.pdbx_description
1 polymer ?
#
loop_
_entity_poly.entity_id
_entity_poly.type
_entity_poly.pdbx_seq_one_letter_code
_entity_poly.pdbx_strand_id
1 'polypeptide(L)'
;DLHTAYRRQRQMCIRDRAEVGDLSFAVEIKAVNHRYGDINIRSPRLLAPLETNIKKQVSAVLKRGKIDLYITQEQMTRLTTKPVIDHLVAKAYMEAFNDLQQVSGCSGEISLEFLAAQKDVMVLKDVEFARDDLWTCLSLAIKNALISIQEMRQKEGAATQIDMENRLALLSKSLKTIEQSAAQVPLE
;
A
#
# COMPACT_ATOMS: atom_id res chain seq x y z
N ASP A 1 -15.14 7.71 35.41
CA ASP A 1 -15.01 7.41 33.97
C ASP A 1 -13.69 6.78 33.57
N LEU A 2 -13.29 5.72 34.30
CA LEU A 2 -12.07 4.93 34.03
C LEU A 2 -12.26 3.90 32.90
N HIS A 3 -13.49 3.69 32.40
CA HIS A 3 -13.81 2.67 31.38
C HIS A 3 -13.64 3.13 29.94
N THR A 4 -13.50 4.40 29.68
CA THR A 4 -13.37 4.94 28.30
C THR A 4 -11.92 5.00 27.80
N ALA A 5 -10.93 4.94 28.69
CA ALA A 5 -9.51 5.00 28.29
C ALA A 5 -8.96 3.67 27.73
N TYR A 6 -9.59 2.52 28.08
CA TYR A 6 -9.08 1.18 27.70
C TYR A 6 -9.51 0.68 26.33
N ARG A 7 -10.36 1.39 25.59
CA ARG A 7 -10.89 1.00 24.28
C ARG A 7 -10.26 1.72 23.08
N ARG A 8 -9.21 2.48 23.24
CA ARG A 8 -8.42 2.87 22.07
C ARG A 8 -7.71 1.61 21.58
N GLN A 9 -8.34 0.92 20.61
CA GLN A 9 -7.66 -0.10 19.81
C GLN A 9 -6.35 0.53 19.36
N ARG A 10 -5.22 0.01 19.86
CA ARG A 10 -3.91 0.52 19.47
C ARG A 10 -3.75 0.27 17.99
N GLN A 11 -3.87 1.32 17.22
CA GLN A 11 -3.69 1.30 15.79
C GLN A 11 -2.21 1.59 15.51
N MET A 12 -1.51 0.59 15.00
CA MET A 12 -0.16 0.77 14.49
C MET A 12 -0.26 1.25 13.04
N CYS A 13 0.41 2.35 12.72
CA CYS A 13 0.49 2.89 11.37
C CYS A 13 1.96 3.09 11.03
N ILE A 14 2.42 2.40 9.99
CA ILE A 14 3.79 2.50 9.47
C ILE A 14 3.71 2.76 7.99
N ARG A 15 4.51 3.73 7.54
CA ARG A 15 4.69 4.05 6.12
C ARG A 15 6.16 3.86 5.77
N ASP A 16 6.40 3.08 4.73
CA ASP A 16 7.73 2.84 4.20
C ASP A 16 7.76 2.99 2.69
N ARG A 17 8.95 3.16 2.12
CA ARG A 17 9.16 3.41 0.69
C ARG A 17 10.19 2.47 0.14
N ALA A 18 10.05 2.11 -1.12
CA ALA A 18 11.13 1.53 -1.89
C ALA A 18 11.13 2.09 -3.30
N GLU A 19 12.35 2.25 -3.81
CA GLU A 19 12.62 2.73 -5.16
C GLU A 19 13.51 1.70 -5.85
N VAL A 20 13.12 1.32 -7.07
CA VAL A 20 13.92 0.44 -7.92
C VAL A 20 13.84 0.96 -9.36
N GLY A 21 14.92 1.53 -9.83
CA GLY A 21 14.96 2.21 -11.12
C GLY A 21 14.00 3.40 -11.15
N ASP A 22 13.07 3.38 -12.10
CA ASP A 22 12.06 4.44 -12.27
C ASP A 22 10.76 4.18 -11.49
N LEU A 23 10.70 3.08 -10.74
CA LEU A 23 9.53 2.67 -9.95
C LEU A 23 9.70 3.07 -8.50
N SER A 24 8.72 3.76 -7.94
CA SER A 24 8.67 4.09 -6.51
C SER A 24 7.29 3.78 -5.96
N PHE A 25 7.26 2.98 -4.88
CA PHE A 25 6.04 2.64 -4.16
C PHE A 25 6.18 3.01 -2.69
N ALA A 26 5.16 3.68 -2.17
CA ALA A 26 4.98 3.85 -0.73
C ALA A 26 3.98 2.81 -0.24
N VAL A 27 4.35 2.12 0.83
CA VAL A 27 3.53 1.10 1.48
C VAL A 27 3.21 1.58 2.89
N GLU A 28 1.93 1.73 3.19
CA GLU A 28 1.44 2.04 4.53
C GLU A 28 0.68 0.85 5.09
N ILE A 29 1.10 0.37 6.26
CA ILE A 29 0.46 -0.74 6.97
C ILE A 29 -0.22 -0.22 8.22
N LYS A 30 -1.53 -0.40 8.31
CA LYS A 30 -2.30 -0.18 9.54
C LYS A 30 -2.71 -1.52 10.12
N ALA A 31 -2.31 -1.79 11.34
CA ALA A 31 -2.66 -3.03 12.02
C ALA A 31 -3.42 -2.74 13.31
N VAL A 32 -4.57 -3.40 13.48
CA VAL A 32 -5.39 -3.34 14.67
C VAL A 32 -5.48 -4.73 15.27
N ASN A 33 -5.39 -4.84 16.60
CA ASN A 33 -5.52 -6.13 17.26
C ASN A 33 -6.93 -6.70 17.04
N HIS A 34 -6.99 -7.86 16.37
CA HIS A 34 -8.24 -8.58 16.09
C HIS A 34 -8.02 -10.07 16.23
N ARG A 35 -9.08 -10.81 16.61
CA ARG A 35 -9.03 -12.25 16.84
C ARG A 35 -8.63 -13.04 15.58
N TYR A 36 -9.12 -12.60 14.43
CA TYR A 36 -8.86 -13.23 13.14
C TYR A 36 -7.85 -12.42 12.33
N GLY A 37 -7.12 -13.09 11.44
CA GLY A 37 -6.26 -12.44 10.46
C GLY A 37 -7.09 -12.00 9.26
N ASP A 38 -7.33 -10.70 9.12
CA ASP A 38 -8.01 -10.10 7.98
C ASP A 38 -7.08 -9.11 7.30
N ILE A 39 -6.82 -9.30 6.00
CA ILE A 39 -5.90 -8.47 5.22
C ILE A 39 -6.68 -7.81 4.09
N ASN A 40 -6.82 -6.51 4.20
CA ASN A 40 -7.45 -5.67 3.18
C ASN A 40 -6.35 -4.87 2.44
N ILE A 41 -6.31 -5.02 1.12
CA ILE A 41 -5.31 -4.37 0.27
C ILE A 41 -5.99 -3.30 -0.56
N ARG A 42 -5.44 -2.10 -0.53
CA ARG A 42 -5.80 -0.99 -1.42
C ARG A 42 -4.58 -0.61 -2.23
N SER A 43 -4.63 -0.91 -3.51
CA SER A 43 -3.52 -0.72 -4.43
C SER A 43 -3.99 -0.17 -5.77
N PRO A 44 -3.11 0.49 -6.54
CA PRO A 44 -3.38 0.86 -7.92
C PRO A 44 -3.72 -0.36 -8.79
N ARG A 45 -4.52 -0.16 -9.84
CA ARG A 45 -4.93 -1.23 -10.78
C ARG A 45 -3.76 -2.00 -11.38
N LEU A 46 -2.63 -1.32 -11.59
CA LEU A 46 -1.38 -1.90 -12.08
C LEU A 46 -0.90 -3.10 -11.24
N LEU A 47 -1.18 -3.09 -9.94
CA LEU A 47 -0.74 -4.11 -8.99
C LEU A 47 -1.77 -5.23 -8.77
N ALA A 48 -2.95 -5.17 -9.39
CA ALA A 48 -3.99 -6.19 -9.25
C ALA A 48 -3.49 -7.63 -9.50
N PRO A 49 -2.64 -7.92 -10.53
CA PRO A 49 -2.09 -9.26 -10.74
C PRO A 49 -1.16 -9.75 -9.62
N LEU A 50 -0.67 -8.84 -8.76
CA LEU A 50 0.27 -9.14 -7.67
C LEU A 50 -0.41 -9.27 -6.30
N GLU A 51 -1.71 -9.03 -6.20
CA GLU A 51 -2.45 -9.02 -4.94
C GLU A 51 -2.30 -10.32 -4.14
N THR A 52 -2.33 -11.46 -4.81
CA THR A 52 -2.13 -12.78 -4.18
C THR A 52 -0.74 -12.91 -3.57
N ASN A 53 0.30 -12.41 -4.25
CA ASN A 53 1.67 -12.44 -3.76
C ASN A 53 1.84 -11.52 -2.56
N ILE A 54 1.24 -10.33 -2.62
CA ILE A 54 1.20 -9.36 -1.51
C ILE A 54 0.56 -10.01 -0.27
N LYS A 55 -0.64 -10.61 -0.42
CA LYS A 55 -1.32 -11.30 0.68
C LYS A 55 -0.46 -12.39 1.29
N LYS A 56 0.20 -13.21 0.47
CA LYS A 56 1.10 -14.27 0.93
C LYS A 56 2.26 -13.71 1.75
N GLN A 57 2.91 -12.66 1.27
CA GLN A 57 4.05 -12.04 1.96
C GLN A 57 3.64 -11.43 3.31
N VAL A 58 2.51 -10.72 3.36
CA VAL A 58 2.01 -10.10 4.58
C VAL A 58 1.54 -11.16 5.58
N SER A 59 0.79 -12.18 5.15
CA SER A 59 0.28 -13.24 6.03
C SER A 59 1.39 -14.15 6.60
N ALA A 60 2.51 -14.28 5.91
CA ALA A 60 3.67 -15.01 6.43
C ALA A 60 4.24 -14.38 7.73
N VAL A 61 4.16 -13.05 7.84
CA VAL A 61 4.70 -12.29 8.97
C VAL A 61 3.61 -11.93 9.98
N LEU A 62 2.46 -11.46 9.51
CA LEU A 62 1.35 -10.98 10.35
C LEU A 62 0.20 -12.01 10.36
N LYS A 63 0.26 -12.95 11.29
CA LYS A 63 -0.69 -14.07 11.38
C LYS A 63 -2.05 -13.71 12.01
N ARG A 64 -2.13 -12.61 12.77
CA ARG A 64 -3.33 -12.17 13.51
C ARG A 64 -3.49 -10.66 13.44
N GLY A 65 -4.73 -10.21 13.48
CA GLY A 65 -5.10 -8.79 13.47
C GLY A 65 -5.82 -8.41 12.18
N LYS A 66 -6.53 -7.28 12.23
CA LYS A 66 -7.04 -6.63 11.02
C LYS A 66 -5.93 -5.75 10.47
N ILE A 67 -5.54 -6.01 9.22
CA ILE A 67 -4.43 -5.37 8.55
C ILE A 67 -4.97 -4.67 7.32
N ASP A 68 -4.91 -3.34 7.29
CA ASP A 68 -5.18 -2.54 6.12
C ASP A 68 -3.86 -2.11 5.49
N LEU A 69 -3.62 -2.55 4.27
CA LEU A 69 -2.43 -2.25 3.48
C LEU A 69 -2.79 -1.25 2.39
N TYR A 70 -2.17 -0.09 2.42
CA TYR A 70 -2.31 0.95 1.40
C TYR A 70 -1.02 1.02 0.60
N ILE A 71 -1.14 0.83 -0.70
CA ILE A 71 -0.01 0.94 -1.62
C ILE A 71 -0.30 2.11 -2.54
N THR A 72 0.59 3.09 -2.52
CA THR A 72 0.54 4.25 -3.41
C THR A 72 1.77 4.26 -4.30
N GLN A 73 1.54 4.47 -5.57
CA GLN A 73 2.62 4.74 -6.50
C GLN A 73 3.05 6.18 -6.30
N GLU A 74 4.30 6.41 -5.94
CA GLU A 74 4.88 7.74 -5.86
C GLU A 74 5.40 8.17 -7.23
N GLN A 75 5.76 9.44 -7.38
CA GLN A 75 6.11 10.02 -8.68
C GLN A 75 7.18 9.19 -9.39
N MET A 76 6.86 8.81 -10.61
CA MET A 76 7.84 8.24 -11.53
C MET A 76 8.66 9.38 -12.16
N THR A 77 9.96 9.18 -12.25
CA THR A 77 10.85 10.08 -12.98
C THR A 77 10.52 10.06 -14.48
N ARG A 78 9.84 9.00 -14.94
CA ARG A 78 9.37 8.85 -16.33
C ARG A 78 7.87 9.06 -16.46
N LEU A 79 7.48 9.52 -17.65
CA LEU A 79 6.07 9.65 -18.04
C LEU A 79 5.35 8.31 -17.86
N THR A 80 4.24 8.32 -17.10
CA THR A 80 3.37 7.14 -16.94
C THR A 80 2.68 6.76 -18.25
N THR A 81 2.60 7.69 -19.20
CA THR A 81 2.02 7.51 -20.53
C THR A 81 3.03 7.91 -21.59
N LYS A 82 3.05 7.18 -22.69
CA LYS A 82 3.82 7.54 -23.88
C LYS A 82 2.89 7.77 -25.07
N PRO A 83 3.16 8.77 -25.92
CA PRO A 83 2.44 8.91 -27.17
C PRO A 83 2.77 7.73 -28.10
N VAL A 84 1.74 7.11 -28.63
CA VAL A 84 1.84 6.00 -29.59
C VAL A 84 0.97 6.34 -30.79
N ILE A 85 1.48 6.05 -31.98
CA ILE A 85 0.73 6.23 -33.21
C ILE A 85 -0.14 5.00 -33.44
N ASP A 86 -1.45 5.21 -33.69
CA ASP A 86 -2.32 4.17 -34.22
C ASP A 86 -2.18 4.12 -35.73
N HIS A 87 -1.41 3.15 -36.19
CA HIS A 87 -1.10 3.00 -37.61
C HIS A 87 -2.34 2.71 -38.48
N LEU A 88 -3.36 2.04 -37.92
CA LEU A 88 -4.58 1.74 -38.67
C LEU A 88 -5.40 3.00 -38.87
N VAL A 89 -5.55 3.80 -37.82
CA VAL A 89 -6.26 5.08 -37.88
C VAL A 89 -5.51 6.06 -38.77
N ALA A 90 -4.19 6.17 -38.65
CA ALA A 90 -3.38 7.04 -39.50
C ALA A 90 -3.51 6.67 -40.97
N LYS A 91 -3.49 5.37 -41.30
CA LYS A 91 -3.69 4.90 -42.68
C LYS A 91 -5.09 5.21 -43.22
N ALA A 92 -6.13 4.99 -42.41
CA ALA A 92 -7.50 5.30 -42.78
C ALA A 92 -7.70 6.79 -43.10
N TYR A 93 -7.10 7.69 -42.32
CA TYR A 93 -7.11 9.13 -42.61
C TYR A 93 -6.38 9.47 -43.93
N MET A 94 -5.24 8.85 -44.18
CA MET A 94 -4.50 9.06 -45.44
C MET A 94 -5.33 8.63 -46.66
N GLU A 95 -6.00 7.48 -46.59
CA GLU A 95 -6.90 6.98 -47.61
C GLU A 95 -8.06 7.96 -47.86
N ALA A 96 -8.74 8.38 -46.76
CA ALA A 96 -9.85 9.34 -46.85
C ALA A 96 -9.43 10.70 -47.41
N PHE A 97 -8.24 11.20 -47.08
CA PHE A 97 -7.72 12.44 -47.64
C PHE A 97 -7.39 12.33 -49.11
N ASN A 98 -6.85 11.20 -49.57
CA ASN A 98 -6.60 10.93 -50.96
C ASN A 98 -7.91 10.88 -51.78
N ASP A 99 -8.94 10.23 -51.25
CA ASP A 99 -10.28 10.19 -51.86
C ASP A 99 -10.89 11.58 -51.91
N LEU A 100 -10.75 12.38 -50.85
CA LEU A 100 -11.23 13.76 -50.82
C LEU A 100 -10.54 14.63 -51.89
N GLN A 101 -9.24 14.47 -52.08
CA GLN A 101 -8.51 15.18 -53.17
C GLN A 101 -9.02 14.81 -54.54
N GLN A 102 -9.31 13.53 -54.78
CA GLN A 102 -9.85 13.07 -56.07
C GLN A 102 -11.26 13.64 -56.35
N VAL A 103 -12.12 13.63 -55.30
CA VAL A 103 -13.51 14.11 -55.48
C VAL A 103 -13.60 15.63 -55.58
N SER A 104 -12.76 16.36 -54.80
CA SER A 104 -12.79 17.83 -54.77
C SER A 104 -12.00 18.50 -55.90
N GLY A 105 -11.09 17.75 -56.54
CA GLY A 105 -10.15 18.31 -57.52
C GLY A 105 -9.10 19.25 -56.89
N CYS A 106 -9.05 19.35 -55.57
CA CYS A 106 -8.04 20.12 -54.85
C CYS A 106 -6.74 19.34 -54.78
N SER A 107 -5.63 19.98 -55.09
CA SER A 107 -4.29 19.39 -54.87
C SER A 107 -3.59 20.04 -53.69
N GLY A 108 -3.02 19.24 -52.82
CA GLY A 108 -2.26 19.71 -51.67
C GLY A 108 -1.50 18.56 -51.01
N GLU A 109 -0.38 18.85 -50.37
CA GLU A 109 0.34 17.86 -49.59
C GLU A 109 -0.28 17.78 -48.21
N ILE A 110 -0.51 16.56 -47.72
CA ILE A 110 -0.95 16.30 -46.35
C ILE A 110 0.26 16.39 -45.44
N SER A 111 0.33 17.44 -44.62
CA SER A 111 1.43 17.60 -43.71
C SER A 111 1.35 16.59 -42.55
N LEU A 112 2.49 16.18 -42.03
CA LEU A 112 2.58 15.28 -40.88
C LEU A 112 1.88 15.89 -39.64
N GLU A 113 2.01 17.19 -39.46
CA GLU A 113 1.37 17.95 -38.38
C GLU A 113 -0.15 17.86 -38.44
N PHE A 114 -0.70 18.02 -39.67
CA PHE A 114 -2.13 17.93 -39.89
C PHE A 114 -2.65 16.50 -39.61
N LEU A 115 -1.92 15.48 -40.07
CA LEU A 115 -2.27 14.08 -39.82
C LEU A 115 -2.17 13.72 -38.31
N ALA A 116 -1.12 14.16 -37.64
CA ALA A 116 -0.93 13.93 -36.23
C ALA A 116 -1.99 14.62 -35.35
N ALA A 117 -2.58 15.71 -35.81
CA ALA A 117 -3.65 16.43 -35.14
C ALA A 117 -5.02 15.75 -35.27
N GLN A 118 -5.15 14.73 -36.15
CA GLN A 118 -6.41 14.03 -36.30
C GLN A 118 -6.72 13.17 -35.08
N LYS A 119 -8.02 13.04 -34.82
CA LYS A 119 -8.50 12.29 -33.66
C LYS A 119 -8.00 10.83 -33.69
N ASP A 120 -7.52 10.36 -32.56
CA ASP A 120 -7.09 8.97 -32.33
C ASP A 120 -5.88 8.51 -33.19
N VAL A 121 -5.24 9.40 -33.96
CA VAL A 121 -3.98 9.10 -34.66
C VAL A 121 -2.81 9.02 -33.67
N MET A 122 -2.75 9.96 -32.72
CA MET A 122 -1.81 9.92 -31.61
C MET A 122 -2.58 9.69 -30.33
N VAL A 123 -2.34 8.56 -29.69
CA VAL A 123 -2.97 8.18 -28.42
C VAL A 123 -1.92 8.05 -27.33
N LEU A 124 -2.26 8.48 -26.11
CA LEU A 124 -1.42 8.24 -24.93
C LEU A 124 -1.73 6.85 -24.40
N LYS A 125 -0.75 5.97 -24.46
CA LYS A 125 -0.85 4.64 -23.84
C LYS A 125 -0.03 4.58 -22.55
N ASP A 126 -0.56 3.90 -21.54
CA ASP A 126 0.17 3.65 -20.33
C ASP A 126 1.44 2.85 -20.61
N VAL A 127 2.51 3.22 -19.93
CA VAL A 127 3.77 2.46 -20.02
C VAL A 127 3.57 1.14 -19.27
N GLU A 128 3.69 0.04 -19.99
CA GLU A 128 3.66 -1.29 -19.40
C GLU A 128 5.00 -1.57 -18.70
N PHE A 129 4.93 -2.01 -17.45
CA PHE A 129 6.08 -2.44 -16.69
C PHE A 129 6.10 -3.95 -16.63
N ALA A 130 7.30 -4.53 -16.69
CA ALA A 130 7.45 -5.95 -16.48
C ALA A 130 6.96 -6.31 -15.06
N ARG A 131 6.18 -7.40 -14.96
CA ARG A 131 5.60 -7.85 -13.70
C ARG A 131 6.66 -8.12 -12.64
N ASP A 132 7.82 -8.60 -13.05
CA ASP A 132 8.94 -8.95 -12.17
C ASP A 132 9.60 -7.69 -11.59
N ASP A 133 9.72 -6.61 -12.36
CA ASP A 133 10.25 -5.34 -11.89
C ASP A 133 9.30 -4.70 -10.86
N LEU A 134 8.00 -4.72 -11.17
CA LEU A 134 6.96 -4.26 -10.23
C LEU A 134 7.02 -5.05 -8.92
N TRP A 135 7.14 -6.38 -9.01
CA TRP A 135 7.19 -7.23 -7.83
C TRP A 135 8.46 -7.00 -7.01
N THR A 136 9.61 -6.84 -7.67
CA THR A 136 10.89 -6.60 -7.00
C THR A 136 10.86 -5.32 -6.16
N CYS A 137 10.41 -4.21 -6.75
CA CYS A 137 10.27 -2.95 -6.04
C CYS A 137 9.25 -3.05 -4.90
N LEU A 138 8.07 -3.58 -5.19
CA LEU A 138 6.97 -3.67 -4.23
C LEU A 138 7.28 -4.61 -3.06
N SER A 139 7.89 -5.78 -3.34
CA SER A 139 8.24 -6.74 -2.29
C SER A 139 9.25 -6.19 -1.29
N LEU A 140 10.18 -5.34 -1.76
CA LEU A 140 11.14 -4.64 -0.92
C LEU A 140 10.43 -3.62 0.00
N ALA A 141 9.53 -2.79 -0.55
CA ALA A 141 8.75 -1.84 0.23
C ALA A 141 7.91 -2.53 1.31
N ILE A 142 7.21 -3.62 0.94
CA ILE A 142 6.43 -4.42 1.89
C ILE A 142 7.32 -5.02 2.98
N LYS A 143 8.48 -5.58 2.61
CA LYS A 143 9.43 -6.16 3.58
C LYS A 143 9.90 -5.13 4.60
N ASN A 144 10.28 -3.95 4.16
CA ASN A 144 10.72 -2.87 5.06
C ASN A 144 9.60 -2.47 6.01
N ALA A 145 8.38 -2.24 5.49
CA ALA A 145 7.22 -1.92 6.31
C ALA A 145 6.87 -3.03 7.33
N LEU A 146 7.04 -4.30 6.95
CA LEU A 146 6.82 -5.44 7.86
C LEU A 146 7.88 -5.51 8.96
N ILE A 147 9.14 -5.21 8.67
CA ILE A 147 10.20 -5.12 9.69
C ILE A 147 9.87 -4.01 10.68
N SER A 148 9.56 -2.83 10.18
CA SER A 148 9.24 -1.67 11.02
C SER A 148 8.03 -1.92 11.94
N ILE A 149 6.99 -2.62 11.46
CA ILE A 149 5.83 -2.97 12.31
C ILE A 149 6.17 -4.02 13.36
N GLN A 150 7.07 -4.98 13.06
CA GLN A 150 7.53 -5.95 14.02
C GLN A 150 8.35 -5.30 15.13
N GLU A 151 9.27 -4.40 14.80
CA GLU A 151 10.06 -3.65 15.79
C GLU A 151 9.16 -2.81 16.71
N MET A 152 8.13 -2.14 16.14
CA MET A 152 7.16 -1.39 16.93
C MET A 152 6.40 -2.31 17.89
N ARG A 153 5.94 -3.49 17.42
CA ARG A 153 5.26 -4.48 18.27
C ARG A 153 6.14 -4.99 19.40
N GLN A 154 7.42 -5.21 19.14
CA GLN A 154 8.38 -5.63 20.18
C GLN A 154 8.56 -4.54 21.24
N LYS A 155 8.73 -3.28 20.82
CA LYS A 155 8.85 -2.15 21.75
C LYS A 155 7.61 -1.97 22.63
N GLU A 156 6.41 -2.06 22.02
CA GLU A 156 5.15 -1.98 22.77
C GLU A 156 4.95 -3.18 23.71
N GLY A 157 5.34 -4.37 23.26
CA GLY A 157 5.28 -5.59 24.07
C GLY A 157 6.19 -5.48 25.32
N ALA A 158 7.41 -5.02 25.14
CA ALA A 158 8.36 -4.81 26.24
C ALA A 158 7.84 -3.76 27.25
N ALA A 159 7.32 -2.63 26.76
CA ALA A 159 6.73 -1.60 27.62
C ALA A 159 5.51 -2.15 28.41
N THR A 160 4.67 -2.95 27.77
CA THR A 160 3.50 -3.58 28.41
C THR A 160 3.95 -4.61 29.46
N GLN A 161 5.00 -5.37 29.19
CA GLN A 161 5.58 -6.32 30.14
C GLN A 161 6.06 -5.62 31.42
N ILE A 162 6.82 -4.54 31.27
CA ILE A 162 7.32 -3.75 32.43
C ILE A 162 6.15 -3.20 33.27
N ASP A 163 5.10 -2.66 32.62
CA ASP A 163 3.90 -2.15 33.32
C ASP A 163 3.19 -3.27 34.08
N MET A 164 3.04 -4.45 33.47
CA MET A 164 2.45 -5.62 34.13
C MET A 164 3.29 -6.11 35.36
N GLU A 165 4.60 -6.19 35.21
CA GLU A 165 5.51 -6.58 36.28
C GLU A 165 5.41 -5.61 37.47
N ASN A 166 5.39 -4.30 37.20
CA ASN A 166 5.23 -3.28 38.25
C ASN A 166 3.86 -3.40 38.95
N ARG A 167 2.78 -3.65 38.21
CA ARG A 167 1.45 -3.87 38.82
C ARG A 167 1.38 -5.12 39.68
N LEU A 168 1.99 -6.21 39.19
CA LEU A 168 2.08 -7.45 39.98
C LEU A 168 2.87 -7.24 41.26
N ALA A 169 3.96 -6.48 41.24
CA ALA A 169 4.73 -6.16 42.43
C ALA A 169 3.90 -5.33 43.44
N LEU A 170 3.12 -4.35 42.95
CA LEU A 170 2.21 -3.58 43.79
C LEU A 170 1.11 -4.44 44.42
N LEU A 171 0.50 -5.34 43.65
CA LEU A 171 -0.53 -6.27 44.13
C LEU A 171 0.06 -7.20 45.22
N SER A 172 1.25 -7.77 44.97
CA SER A 172 1.94 -8.62 45.95
C SER A 172 2.26 -7.89 47.27
N LYS A 173 2.66 -6.61 47.17
CA LYS A 173 2.87 -5.77 48.37
C LYS A 173 1.58 -5.52 49.12
N SER A 174 0.48 -5.19 48.42
CA SER A 174 -0.83 -4.97 49.02
C SER A 174 -1.35 -6.23 49.71
N LEU A 175 -1.18 -7.40 49.08
CA LEU A 175 -1.58 -8.67 49.65
C LEU A 175 -0.86 -8.95 50.97
N LYS A 176 0.48 -8.77 51.01
CA LYS A 176 1.27 -8.92 52.24
C LYS A 176 0.79 -7.98 53.37
N THR A 177 0.44 -6.75 53.03
CA THR A 177 -0.10 -5.79 53.98
C THR A 177 -1.44 -6.26 54.56
N ILE A 178 -2.30 -6.79 53.72
CA ILE A 178 -3.60 -7.35 54.13
C ILE A 178 -3.41 -8.56 55.02
N GLU A 179 -2.51 -9.50 54.67
CA GLU A 179 -2.19 -10.68 55.49
C GLU A 179 -1.68 -10.29 56.87
N GLN A 180 -0.81 -9.28 56.94
CA GLN A 180 -0.29 -8.76 58.23
C GLN A 180 -1.38 -8.12 59.07
N SER A 181 -2.29 -7.35 58.43
CA SER A 181 -3.40 -6.72 59.13
C SER A 181 -4.46 -7.73 59.59
N ALA A 182 -4.74 -8.76 58.77
CA ALA A 182 -5.68 -9.82 59.12
C ALA A 182 -5.21 -10.63 60.33
N ALA A 183 -3.89 -10.85 60.51
CA ALA A 183 -3.34 -11.53 61.66
C ALA A 183 -3.51 -10.73 62.99
N GLN A 184 -3.82 -9.42 62.90
CA GLN A 184 -4.02 -8.56 64.08
C GLN A 184 -5.49 -8.40 64.43
N VAL A 185 -6.43 -8.91 63.65
CA VAL A 185 -7.87 -8.87 63.95
C VAL A 185 -8.22 -9.98 64.92
N PRO A 186 -8.70 -9.68 66.14
CA PRO A 186 -9.13 -10.71 67.08
C PRO A 186 -10.33 -11.49 66.48
N LEU A 187 -10.25 -12.81 66.61
CA LEU A 187 -11.39 -13.68 66.31
C LEU A 187 -12.38 -13.49 67.46
N GLU A 188 -13.50 -12.82 67.22
CA GLU A 188 -14.64 -12.80 68.14
C GLU A 188 -15.39 -14.12 68.14
#